data_deadc4f01b43eae2b87ff3172bd675d2
#
_entry.id   deadc4f01b43eae2b87ff3172bd675d2
#
_cell.length_a   1.000
_cell.length_b   1.000
_cell.length_c   1.000
_cell.angle_alpha   90.00
_cell.angle_beta   90.00
_cell.angle_gamma   90.00
#
_symmetry.space_group_name_H-M   'P 1'
#
loop_
_entity.id
_entity.type
_entity.pdbx_description
1 polymer ?
#
loop_
_entity_poly.entity_id
_entity_poly.type
_entity_poly.pdbx_seq_one_letter_code
_entity_poly.pdbx_strand_id
1 'polypeptide(L)'
;MNIKISADSTCDLSPELVERYRIGISPLYIVRDGESLVDGVDITPDEIYDHVARGGSMCSTAAVSVYDYVEFFRKELESADAVVHFHISGEMSACYQNACIAAQEVGNVYPVDARNLSTGIGLLVLEAAELAQNGQLTAQEIQQRMEQRRELLD
;
A
#
# COMPACT_ATOMS: atom_id res chain seq x y z
N MET A 1 22.34 2.27 0.20
CA MET A 1 21.07 2.81 -0.33
C MET A 1 20.00 2.57 0.73
N ASN A 2 19.32 3.61 1.16
CA ASN A 2 18.20 3.50 2.10
C ASN A 2 16.90 3.29 1.30
N ILE A 3 16.32 2.08 1.36
CA ILE A 3 15.13 1.73 0.61
C ILE A 3 13.93 1.70 1.57
N LYS A 4 12.93 2.53 1.29
CA LYS A 4 11.68 2.55 2.01
C LYS A 4 10.72 1.52 1.41
N ILE A 5 10.13 0.69 2.25
CA ILE A 5 9.02 -0.18 1.88
C ILE A 5 7.72 0.46 2.33
N SER A 6 6.74 0.48 1.45
CA SER A 6 5.41 1.04 1.72
C SER A 6 4.33 0.21 1.04
N ALA A 7 3.09 0.38 1.47
CA ALA A 7 1.95 -0.35 0.93
C ALA A 7 0.66 0.46 1.05
N ASP A 8 -0.34 0.07 0.28
CA ASP A 8 -1.71 0.50 0.50
C ASP A 8 -2.24 -0.02 1.85
N SER A 9 -3.20 0.66 2.45
CA SER A 9 -3.81 0.22 3.72
C SER A 9 -4.41 -1.19 3.65
N THR A 10 -4.74 -1.66 2.45
CA THR A 10 -5.24 -3.02 2.20
C THR A 10 -4.25 -4.15 2.50
N CYS A 11 -3.01 -3.86 2.90
CA CYS A 11 -2.05 -4.88 3.34
C CYS A 11 -2.40 -5.50 4.70
N ASP A 12 -3.28 -4.85 5.46
CA ASP A 12 -3.81 -5.31 6.75
C ASP A 12 -2.73 -5.76 7.76
N LEU A 13 -1.56 -5.11 7.72
CA LEU A 13 -0.51 -5.31 8.71
C LEU A 13 -0.91 -4.68 10.06
N SER A 14 -0.57 -5.35 11.15
CA SER A 14 -0.80 -4.79 12.47
C SER A 14 0.06 -3.55 12.71
N PRO A 15 -0.38 -2.61 13.56
CA PRO A 15 0.40 -1.42 13.90
C PRO A 15 1.82 -1.75 14.38
N GLU A 16 1.98 -2.83 15.14
CA GLU A 16 3.28 -3.28 15.65
C GLU A 16 4.24 -3.69 14.52
N LEU A 17 3.73 -4.35 13.47
CA LEU A 17 4.52 -4.73 12.31
C LEU A 17 4.88 -3.51 11.45
N VAL A 18 3.91 -2.62 11.25
CA VAL A 18 4.12 -1.35 10.53
C VAL A 18 5.23 -0.53 11.20
N GLU A 19 5.18 -0.38 12.52
CA GLU A 19 6.20 0.34 13.29
C GLU A 19 7.56 -0.37 13.25
N ARG A 20 7.57 -1.68 13.55
CA ARG A 20 8.80 -2.49 13.60
C ARG A 20 9.60 -2.44 12.32
N TYR A 21 8.93 -2.57 11.17
CA TYR A 21 9.56 -2.56 9.86
C TYR A 21 9.57 -1.18 9.20
N ARG A 22 9.02 -0.16 9.89
CA ARG A 22 8.92 1.21 9.38
C ARG A 22 8.21 1.29 8.02
N ILE A 23 7.14 0.53 7.85
CA ILE A 23 6.36 0.50 6.62
C ILE A 23 5.60 1.82 6.44
N GLY A 24 5.70 2.43 5.26
CA GLY A 24 4.83 3.55 4.89
C GLY A 24 3.45 3.03 4.50
N ILE A 25 2.38 3.63 5.00
CA ILE A 25 1.01 3.25 4.63
C ILE A 25 0.36 4.38 3.84
N SER A 26 -0.07 4.07 2.61
CA SER A 26 -0.92 4.92 1.80
C SER A 26 -2.37 4.47 1.97
N PRO A 27 -3.21 5.23 2.69
CA PRO A 27 -4.58 4.80 2.96
C PRO A 27 -5.46 4.92 1.73
N LEU A 28 -6.33 3.93 1.51
CA LEU A 28 -7.45 4.05 0.59
C LEU A 28 -8.53 4.97 1.20
N TYR A 29 -9.53 5.28 0.39
CA TYR A 29 -10.71 5.98 0.86
C TYR A 29 -11.88 5.00 1.03
N ILE A 30 -12.61 5.15 2.12
CA ILE A 30 -13.88 4.48 2.41
C ILE A 30 -15.01 5.48 2.13
N VAL A 31 -15.94 5.12 1.27
CA VAL A 31 -17.11 5.94 0.97
C VAL A 31 -18.30 5.41 1.77
N ARG A 32 -18.79 6.21 2.71
CA ARG A 32 -19.95 5.95 3.55
C ARG A 32 -20.99 7.05 3.37
N ASP A 33 -22.17 6.70 2.90
CA ASP A 33 -23.28 7.63 2.67
C ASP A 33 -22.91 8.87 1.80
N GLY A 34 -21.98 8.67 0.86
CA GLY A 34 -21.47 9.73 -0.02
C GLY A 34 -20.33 10.57 0.54
N GLU A 35 -19.92 10.32 1.78
CA GLU A 35 -18.75 10.93 2.40
C GLU A 35 -17.50 10.05 2.17
N SER A 36 -16.39 10.69 1.80
CA SER A 36 -15.10 10.03 1.60
C SER A 36 -14.27 10.16 2.87
N LEU A 37 -13.94 9.04 3.49
CA LEU A 37 -13.22 8.90 4.75
C LEU A 37 -11.89 8.18 4.51
N VAL A 38 -10.83 8.58 5.19
CA VAL A 38 -9.50 7.97 5.09
C VAL A 38 -9.46 6.67 5.91
N ASP A 39 -9.18 5.56 5.25
CA ASP A 39 -9.11 4.23 5.88
C ASP A 39 -8.06 4.18 7.01
N GLY A 40 -8.49 3.72 8.18
CA GLY A 40 -7.65 3.62 9.37
C GLY A 40 -7.34 4.95 10.07
N VAL A 41 -7.81 6.09 9.54
CA VAL A 41 -7.63 7.42 10.13
C VAL A 41 -8.97 8.02 10.54
N ASP A 42 -9.89 8.17 9.58
CA ASP A 42 -11.22 8.75 9.82
C ASP A 42 -12.27 7.69 10.13
N ILE A 43 -12.00 6.44 9.78
CA ILE A 43 -12.92 5.32 9.96
C ILE A 43 -12.14 4.02 10.20
N THR A 44 -12.67 3.20 11.10
CA THR A 44 -12.14 1.87 11.45
C THR A 44 -13.08 0.75 10.99
N PRO A 45 -12.59 -0.50 10.88
CA PRO A 45 -13.46 -1.65 10.56
C PRO A 45 -14.65 -1.79 11.51
N ASP A 46 -14.47 -1.57 12.80
CA ASP A 46 -15.55 -1.67 13.79
C ASP A 46 -16.64 -0.63 13.54
N GLU A 47 -16.28 0.58 13.14
CA GLU A 47 -17.25 1.63 12.78
C GLU A 47 -18.01 1.29 11.49
N ILE A 48 -17.38 0.60 10.53
CA ILE A 48 -18.05 0.09 9.33
C ILE A 48 -19.07 -0.97 9.70
N TYR A 49 -18.68 -1.94 10.56
CA TYR A 49 -19.59 -2.99 11.02
C TYR A 49 -20.75 -2.42 11.82
N ASP A 50 -20.50 -1.49 12.73
CA ASP A 50 -21.53 -0.81 13.51
C ASP A 50 -22.51 -0.04 12.64
N HIS A 51 -22.03 0.67 11.61
CA HIS A 51 -22.87 1.39 10.67
C HIS A 51 -23.86 0.45 9.95
N VAL A 52 -23.36 -0.65 9.41
CA VAL A 52 -24.19 -1.65 8.72
C VAL A 52 -25.16 -2.34 9.69
N ALA A 53 -24.70 -2.70 10.89
CA ALA A 53 -25.53 -3.34 11.92
C ALA A 53 -26.71 -2.46 12.37
N ARG A 54 -26.57 -1.14 12.32
CA ARG A 54 -27.64 -0.17 12.61
C ARG A 54 -28.56 0.12 11.41
N GLY A 55 -28.41 -0.61 10.32
CA GLY A 55 -29.21 -0.47 9.11
C GLY A 55 -28.70 0.57 8.12
N GLY A 56 -27.45 1.04 8.27
CA GLY A 56 -26.76 1.86 7.30
C GLY A 56 -26.46 1.14 5.99
N SER A 57 -26.19 1.90 4.94
CA SER A 57 -25.80 1.35 3.62
C SER A 57 -24.43 0.67 3.67
N MET A 58 -24.19 -0.26 2.76
CA MET A 58 -22.87 -0.85 2.61
C MET A 58 -21.87 0.23 2.18
N CYS A 59 -20.73 0.32 2.87
CA CYS A 59 -19.62 1.17 2.46
C CYS A 59 -18.98 0.64 1.16
N SER A 60 -18.40 1.53 0.38
CA SER A 60 -17.56 1.20 -0.78
C SER A 60 -16.16 1.80 -0.62
N THR A 61 -15.23 1.44 -1.49
CA THR A 61 -13.88 2.00 -1.50
C THR A 61 -13.65 2.89 -2.71
N ALA A 62 -12.76 3.86 -2.58
CA ALA A 62 -12.24 4.62 -3.70
C ALA A 62 -10.71 4.50 -3.75
N ALA A 63 -10.18 4.38 -4.97
CA ALA A 63 -8.75 4.28 -5.20
C ALA A 63 -8.04 5.60 -4.83
N VAL A 64 -6.79 5.48 -4.38
CA VAL A 64 -5.88 6.61 -4.18
C VAL A 64 -5.62 7.28 -5.55
N SER A 65 -5.70 8.61 -5.58
CA SER A 65 -5.47 9.36 -6.81
C SER A 65 -3.99 9.44 -7.18
N VAL A 66 -3.68 9.76 -8.45
CA VAL A 66 -2.30 10.02 -8.88
C VAL A 66 -1.68 11.14 -8.05
N TYR A 67 -2.43 12.21 -7.78
CA TYR A 67 -1.97 13.33 -6.97
C TYR A 67 -1.58 12.90 -5.54
N ASP A 68 -2.43 12.12 -4.87
CA ASP A 68 -2.15 11.65 -3.51
C ASP A 68 -0.93 10.73 -3.46
N TYR A 69 -0.74 9.87 -4.48
CA TYR A 69 0.47 9.06 -4.59
C TYR A 69 1.73 9.91 -4.85
N VAL A 70 1.65 10.96 -5.66
CA VAL A 70 2.80 11.87 -5.87
C VAL A 70 3.22 12.51 -4.55
N GLU A 71 2.27 13.04 -3.77
CA GLU A 71 2.56 13.64 -2.47
C GLU A 71 3.10 12.60 -1.48
N PHE A 72 2.49 11.42 -1.44
CA PHE A 72 2.95 10.32 -0.59
C PHE A 72 4.38 9.90 -0.93
N PHE A 73 4.70 9.65 -2.20
CA PHE A 73 6.04 9.21 -2.61
C PHE A 73 7.10 10.29 -2.39
N ARG A 74 6.79 11.56 -2.64
CA ARG A 74 7.69 12.67 -2.33
C ARG A 74 8.04 12.71 -0.85
N LYS A 75 7.04 12.55 0.02
CA LYS A 75 7.24 12.51 1.47
C LYS A 75 8.13 11.33 1.90
N GLU A 76 7.88 10.14 1.37
CA GLU A 76 8.71 8.97 1.71
C GLU A 76 10.16 9.13 1.26
N LEU A 77 10.38 9.77 0.10
CA LEU A 77 11.72 10.06 -0.44
C LEU A 77 12.47 11.17 0.30
N GLU A 78 11.83 11.94 1.20
CA GLU A 78 12.57 12.87 2.06
C GLU A 78 13.57 12.16 2.98
N SER A 79 13.30 10.90 3.33
CA SER A 79 14.11 10.08 4.24
C SER A 79 14.69 8.82 3.63
N ALA A 80 14.46 8.57 2.34
CA ALA A 80 14.92 7.38 1.64
C ALA A 80 15.45 7.72 0.24
N ASP A 81 16.34 6.86 -0.28
CA ASP A 81 16.89 6.99 -1.63
C ASP A 81 15.95 6.41 -2.70
N ALA A 82 15.11 5.46 -2.31
CA ALA A 82 14.14 4.80 -3.17
C ALA A 82 12.96 4.24 -2.35
N VAL A 83 11.81 4.06 -3.01
CA VAL A 83 10.59 3.48 -2.46
C VAL A 83 10.20 2.25 -3.26
N VAL A 84 9.90 1.12 -2.59
CA VAL A 84 9.17 -0.01 -3.19
C VAL A 84 7.79 -0.03 -2.56
N HIS A 85 6.75 0.16 -3.37
CA HIS A 85 5.36 0.31 -2.90
C HIS A 85 4.47 -0.81 -3.39
N PHE A 86 3.71 -1.41 -2.47
CA PHE A 86 2.84 -2.56 -2.73
C PHE A 86 1.38 -2.15 -2.80
N HIS A 87 0.70 -2.63 -3.82
CA HIS A 87 -0.69 -2.30 -4.11
C HIS A 87 -1.59 -3.52 -4.03
N ILE A 88 -2.85 -3.26 -3.69
CA ILE A 88 -3.95 -4.19 -4.00
C ILE A 88 -3.89 -4.56 -5.49
N SER A 89 -4.36 -5.78 -5.82
CA SER A 89 -4.42 -6.26 -7.21
C SER A 89 -4.90 -5.19 -8.18
N GLY A 90 -4.15 -4.98 -9.25
CA GLY A 90 -4.51 -4.06 -10.34
C GLY A 90 -5.78 -4.46 -11.09
N GLU A 91 -6.26 -5.70 -10.92
CA GLU A 91 -7.56 -6.15 -11.42
C GLU A 91 -8.73 -5.72 -10.52
N MET A 92 -8.45 -5.41 -9.25
CA MET A 92 -9.46 -5.03 -8.25
C MET A 92 -9.60 -3.51 -8.09
N SER A 93 -8.54 -2.75 -8.37
CA SER A 93 -8.49 -1.31 -8.13
C SER A 93 -7.56 -0.59 -9.12
N ALA A 94 -7.85 0.69 -9.36
CA ALA A 94 -6.97 1.57 -10.13
C ALA A 94 -5.71 2.02 -9.35
N CYS A 95 -5.55 1.66 -8.08
CA CYS A 95 -4.43 2.07 -7.24
C CYS A 95 -3.08 1.81 -7.91
N TYR A 96 -2.83 0.59 -8.38
CA TYR A 96 -1.57 0.24 -9.03
C TYR A 96 -1.28 1.10 -10.26
N GLN A 97 -2.26 1.29 -11.14
CA GLN A 97 -2.10 2.11 -12.33
C GLN A 97 -1.81 3.57 -11.99
N ASN A 98 -2.57 4.14 -11.03
CA ASN A 98 -2.36 5.51 -10.56
C ASN A 98 -0.96 5.70 -9.95
N ALA A 99 -0.50 4.72 -9.17
CA ALA A 99 0.84 4.74 -8.59
C ALA A 99 1.94 4.62 -9.62
N CYS A 100 1.77 3.83 -10.68
CA CYS A 100 2.73 3.76 -11.79
C CYS A 100 2.90 5.12 -12.48
N ILE A 101 1.80 5.87 -12.67
CA ILE A 101 1.84 7.22 -13.23
C ILE A 101 2.60 8.17 -12.28
N ALA A 102 2.26 8.14 -10.99
CA ALA A 102 2.93 8.95 -9.97
C ALA A 102 4.43 8.62 -9.85
N ALA A 103 4.79 7.34 -9.91
CA ALA A 103 6.17 6.88 -9.86
C ALA A 103 7.02 7.40 -11.04
N GLN A 104 6.43 7.49 -12.23
CA GLN A 104 7.10 8.08 -13.40
C GLN A 104 7.36 9.57 -13.21
N GLU A 105 6.45 10.29 -12.56
CA GLU A 105 6.63 11.72 -12.28
C GLU A 105 7.69 11.97 -11.20
N VAL A 106 7.63 11.19 -10.10
CA VAL A 106 8.50 11.42 -8.93
C VAL A 106 9.90 10.84 -9.13
N GLY A 107 10.03 9.67 -9.76
CA GLY A 107 11.28 8.93 -9.89
C GLY A 107 11.67 8.17 -8.62
N ASN A 108 12.55 7.18 -8.75
CA ASN A 108 13.02 6.31 -7.65
C ASN A 108 11.92 5.59 -6.85
N VAL A 109 10.78 5.38 -7.48
CA VAL A 109 9.64 4.64 -6.94
C VAL A 109 9.39 3.41 -7.79
N TYR A 110 9.22 2.26 -7.15
CA TYR A 110 9.08 0.95 -7.76
C TYR A 110 7.75 0.31 -7.30
N PRO A 111 6.64 0.54 -8.03
CA PRO A 111 5.34 -0.05 -7.71
C PRO A 111 5.33 -1.55 -7.94
N VAL A 112 4.69 -2.30 -7.03
CA VAL A 112 4.48 -3.75 -7.13
C VAL A 112 2.98 -4.03 -7.09
N ASP A 113 2.44 -4.58 -8.18
CA ASP A 113 1.11 -5.17 -8.16
C ASP A 113 1.17 -6.51 -7.41
N ALA A 114 0.61 -6.57 -6.22
CA ALA A 114 0.64 -7.80 -5.41
C ALA A 114 -0.24 -8.92 -5.98
N ARG A 115 -1.15 -8.62 -6.92
CA ARG A 115 -2.18 -9.54 -7.44
C ARG A 115 -2.93 -10.27 -6.34
N ASN A 116 -3.05 -9.62 -5.20
CA ASN A 116 -3.61 -10.18 -3.97
C ASN A 116 -4.35 -9.09 -3.19
N LEU A 117 -4.90 -9.47 -2.05
CA LEU A 117 -5.61 -8.62 -1.10
C LEU A 117 -5.18 -9.00 0.32
N SER A 118 -5.25 -8.04 1.26
CA SER A 118 -5.10 -8.28 2.69
C SER A 118 -3.75 -8.94 3.06
N THR A 119 -3.76 -10.02 3.79
CA THR A 119 -2.57 -10.69 4.31
C THR A 119 -1.61 -11.18 3.23
N GLY A 120 -2.09 -11.48 2.03
CA GLY A 120 -1.21 -11.81 0.90
C GLY A 120 -0.29 -10.64 0.53
N ILE A 121 -0.82 -9.41 0.51
CA ILE A 121 0.01 -8.21 0.34
C ILE A 121 0.96 -8.06 1.53
N GLY A 122 0.45 -8.22 2.75
CA GLY A 122 1.24 -8.09 3.98
C GLY A 122 2.46 -9.02 4.01
N LEU A 123 2.33 -10.26 3.56
CA LEU A 123 3.46 -11.20 3.48
C LEU A 123 4.56 -10.71 2.53
N LEU A 124 4.19 -10.20 1.34
CA LEU A 124 5.15 -9.62 0.40
C LEU A 124 5.85 -8.39 0.97
N VAL A 125 5.10 -7.53 1.64
CA VAL A 125 5.62 -6.30 2.28
C VAL A 125 6.66 -6.64 3.34
N LEU A 126 6.40 -7.63 4.20
CA LEU A 126 7.33 -8.04 5.25
C LEU A 126 8.60 -8.66 4.66
N GLU A 127 8.48 -9.55 3.66
CA GLU A 127 9.64 -10.13 2.98
C GLU A 127 10.49 -9.03 2.30
N ALA A 128 9.86 -8.08 1.62
CA ALA A 128 10.55 -6.94 1.02
C ALA A 128 11.27 -6.07 2.05
N ALA A 129 10.65 -5.85 3.21
CA ALA A 129 11.26 -5.07 4.30
C ALA A 129 12.52 -5.74 4.85
N GLU A 130 12.49 -7.06 5.02
CA GLU A 130 13.68 -7.83 5.42
C GLU A 130 14.79 -7.76 4.37
N LEU A 131 14.46 -7.85 3.08
CA LEU A 131 15.42 -7.72 1.99
C LEU A 131 16.03 -6.32 1.94
N ALA A 132 15.23 -5.29 2.14
CA ALA A 132 15.72 -3.90 2.19
C ALA A 132 16.66 -3.66 3.38
N GLN A 133 16.34 -4.22 4.57
CA GLN A 133 17.21 -4.14 5.76
C GLN A 133 18.52 -4.87 5.57
N ASN A 134 18.55 -5.99 4.85
CA ASN A 134 19.77 -6.72 4.54
C ASN A 134 20.73 -5.96 3.62
N GLY A 135 20.25 -4.99 2.89
CA GLY A 135 21.05 -4.05 2.09
C GLY A 135 21.81 -4.65 0.90
N GLN A 136 21.49 -5.89 0.49
CA GLN A 136 22.16 -6.60 -0.59
C GLN A 136 21.56 -6.33 -1.97
N LEU A 137 20.29 -5.88 -2.01
CA LEU A 137 19.53 -5.69 -3.23
C LEU A 137 19.22 -4.20 -3.44
N THR A 138 19.14 -3.80 -4.69
CA THR A 138 18.57 -2.51 -5.09
C THR A 138 17.04 -2.54 -5.00
N ALA A 139 16.41 -1.38 -5.01
CA ALA A 139 14.95 -1.28 -5.01
C ALA A 139 14.31 -1.99 -6.22
N GLN A 140 14.94 -1.89 -7.39
CA GLN A 140 14.48 -2.57 -8.60
C GLN A 140 14.60 -4.10 -8.48
N GLU A 141 15.65 -4.61 -7.89
CA GLU A 141 15.82 -6.06 -7.66
C GLU A 141 14.80 -6.57 -6.64
N ILE A 142 14.49 -5.79 -5.60
CA ILE A 142 13.41 -6.12 -4.65
C ILE A 142 12.07 -6.16 -5.38
N GLN A 143 11.74 -5.15 -6.18
CA GLN A 143 10.51 -5.15 -6.99
C GLN A 143 10.39 -6.42 -7.84
N GLN A 144 11.41 -6.72 -8.65
CA GLN A 144 11.41 -7.89 -9.53
C GLN A 144 11.26 -9.20 -8.75
N ARG A 145 11.93 -9.31 -7.60
CA ARG A 145 11.83 -10.49 -6.75
C ARG A 145 10.43 -10.65 -6.16
N MET A 146 9.79 -9.57 -5.73
CA MET A 146 8.43 -9.62 -5.19
C MET A 146 7.40 -9.92 -6.29
N GLU A 147 7.60 -9.45 -7.51
CA GLU A 147 6.77 -9.81 -8.65
C GLU A 147 6.82 -11.30 -9.01
N GLN A 148 7.98 -11.93 -8.82
CA GLN A 148 8.11 -13.39 -8.94
C GLN A 148 7.48 -14.11 -7.73
N ARG A 149 7.68 -13.56 -6.54
CA ARG A 149 7.22 -14.16 -5.28
C ARG A 149 5.70 -14.21 -5.16
N ARG A 150 4.99 -13.20 -5.67
CA ARG A 150 3.52 -13.15 -5.66
C ARG A 150 2.86 -14.33 -6.38
N GLU A 151 3.53 -14.92 -7.36
CA GLU A 151 3.01 -16.10 -8.09
C GLU A 151 2.97 -17.37 -7.21
N LEU A 152 3.54 -17.31 -6.00
CA LEU A 152 3.54 -18.40 -5.02
C LEU A 152 2.51 -18.18 -3.89
N LEU A 153 1.76 -17.09 -3.94
CA LEU A 153 0.73 -16.75 -2.94
C LEU A 153 -0.67 -17.13 -3.47
N ASP A 154 -0.89 -18.39 -3.79
CA ASP A 154 -2.20 -18.90 -4.20
C ASP A 154 -3.07 -19.29 -3.00
#